data_742ed16b1ab72f53eb088d45cc97653c
#
_entry.id   742ed16b1ab72f53eb088d45cc97653c
#
_cell.length_a   1.000
_cell.length_b   1.000
_cell.length_c   1.000
_cell.angle_alpha   90.00
_cell.angle_beta   90.00
_cell.angle_gamma   90.00
#
_symmetry.space_group_name_H-M   'P 1'
#
loop_
_entity.id
_entity.type
_entity.pdbx_description
1 polymer ?
#
loop_
_entity_poly.entity_id
_entity_poly.type
_entity_poly.pdbx_seq_one_letter_code
_entity_poly.pdbx_strand_id
1 'polypeptide(L)'
;MDEVLDEKYMARAIELAQKGIGGVNPNPLVGAVVVKDGKIIGEGWHKKYGGPHAEVWALNEAGENAKGATIYVTLEPCSHQGKTPPCAKRIVEAGIKRCIVACIDPNPLVAGKGMKIIEDAGIDIKLGVLEKEAKEINKIFFKYIENKVPYLFLKCGITLDGKIATRSGKSKWITNEIAREKVQFLRTKFMGIMVGINTVLKDNPSLDSRLDEEKFGIEKRNPFRVVIDPNLESPIEAKFLNFNDNKAIIVTSSDNRELEKIEEYKNLGTRFIFLDGKIFKIEDILKELGKWGIDSVLLEGGSGLISTAFKENVIDAGEIFIAPKIIGDNSAVPFIDGFNFDSMEDVFKFSNPKFNIYGDNISIEFENL
;
A
#
# COMPACT_ATOMS: atom_id res chain seq x y z
N MET A 1 -14.25 20.01 -26.39
CA MET A 1 -15.38 19.11 -26.04
C MET A 1 -14.88 17.68 -25.79
N ASP A 2 -13.98 17.17 -26.61
CA ASP A 2 -13.44 15.80 -26.45
C ASP A 2 -12.58 15.61 -25.18
N GLU A 3 -11.85 16.63 -24.76
CA GLU A 3 -10.96 16.55 -23.59
C GLU A 3 -11.73 16.37 -22.27
N VAL A 4 -12.80 17.11 -22.06
CA VAL A 4 -13.68 16.99 -20.88
C VAL A 4 -14.37 15.63 -20.82
N LEU A 5 -14.69 15.05 -21.98
CA LEU A 5 -15.27 13.70 -22.05
C LEU A 5 -14.20 12.62 -21.78
N ASP A 6 -12.97 12.79 -22.28
CA ASP A 6 -11.86 11.88 -22.00
C ASP A 6 -11.55 11.86 -20.50
N GLU A 7 -11.49 13.02 -19.85
CA GLU A 7 -11.28 13.11 -18.39
C GLU A 7 -12.40 12.43 -17.60
N LYS A 8 -13.67 12.63 -18.01
CA LYS A 8 -14.82 11.99 -17.35
C LYS A 8 -14.72 10.46 -17.36
N TYR A 9 -14.41 9.87 -18.51
CA TYR A 9 -14.32 8.41 -18.62
C TYR A 9 -13.06 7.85 -17.99
N MET A 10 -11.95 8.59 -18.04
CA MET A 10 -10.72 8.23 -17.33
C MET A 10 -10.90 8.31 -15.81
N ALA A 11 -11.58 9.33 -15.28
CA ALA A 11 -11.94 9.40 -13.86
C ALA A 11 -12.76 8.18 -13.44
N ARG A 12 -13.71 7.72 -14.27
CA ARG A 12 -14.44 6.48 -14.00
C ARG A 12 -13.54 5.26 -13.98
N ALA A 13 -12.57 5.16 -14.89
CA ALA A 13 -11.60 4.08 -14.89
C ALA A 13 -10.74 4.09 -13.61
N ILE A 14 -10.34 5.28 -13.12
CA ILE A 14 -9.60 5.45 -11.86
C ILE A 14 -10.45 5.02 -10.65
N GLU A 15 -11.73 5.35 -10.60
CA GLU A 15 -12.65 4.86 -9.55
C GLU A 15 -12.72 3.33 -9.53
N LEU A 16 -12.83 2.72 -10.72
CA LEU A 16 -12.88 1.26 -10.85
C LEU A 16 -11.56 0.63 -10.37
N ALA A 17 -10.41 1.21 -10.74
CA ALA A 17 -9.09 0.74 -10.32
C ALA A 17 -8.98 0.61 -8.81
N GLN A 18 -9.52 1.57 -8.04
CA GLN A 18 -9.48 1.58 -6.58
C GLN A 18 -10.21 0.40 -5.92
N LYS A 19 -11.15 -0.25 -6.61
CA LYS A 19 -11.81 -1.48 -6.13
C LYS A 19 -10.85 -2.67 -6.01
N GLY A 20 -9.67 -2.58 -6.64
CA GLY A 20 -8.60 -3.58 -6.53
C GLY A 20 -7.72 -3.45 -5.29
N ILE A 21 -7.91 -2.41 -4.45
CA ILE A 21 -7.08 -2.15 -3.27
C ILE A 21 -7.01 -3.39 -2.37
N GLY A 22 -5.76 -3.72 -1.94
CA GLY A 22 -5.46 -4.90 -1.11
C GLY A 22 -5.54 -6.24 -1.85
N GLY A 23 -6.17 -6.28 -3.04
CA GLY A 23 -6.39 -7.50 -3.83
C GLY A 23 -5.32 -7.80 -4.86
N VAL A 24 -4.70 -6.79 -5.39
CA VAL A 24 -3.83 -6.91 -6.57
C VAL A 24 -2.34 -6.91 -6.26
N ASN A 25 -1.93 -6.50 -5.07
CA ASN A 25 -0.52 -6.40 -4.68
C ASN A 25 0.28 -7.69 -5.01
N PRO A 26 1.48 -7.57 -5.56
CA PRO A 26 2.23 -6.36 -5.90
C PRO A 26 1.95 -5.80 -7.30
N ASN A 27 0.85 -6.17 -7.95
CA ASN A 27 0.44 -5.62 -9.24
C ASN A 27 -0.19 -4.22 -9.08
N PRO A 28 -0.23 -3.40 -10.15
CA PRO A 28 -0.86 -2.09 -10.10
C PRO A 28 -2.39 -2.16 -10.00
N LEU A 29 -2.96 -1.10 -9.47
CA LEU A 29 -4.39 -0.80 -9.56
C LEU A 29 -4.70 -0.33 -10.97
N VAL A 30 -5.45 -1.13 -11.73
CA VAL A 30 -5.83 -0.79 -13.11
C VAL A 30 -7.33 -0.85 -13.27
N GLY A 31 -7.89 0.15 -13.92
CA GLY A 31 -9.27 0.22 -14.35
C GLY A 31 -9.37 0.47 -15.85
N ALA A 32 -10.42 -0.05 -16.46
CA ALA A 32 -10.70 0.14 -17.87
C ALA A 32 -12.19 0.40 -18.13
N VAL A 33 -12.48 1.29 -19.08
CA VAL A 33 -13.83 1.66 -19.50
C VAL A 33 -13.91 1.64 -21.03
N VAL A 34 -14.89 0.94 -21.60
CA VAL A 34 -15.16 0.96 -23.05
C VAL A 34 -16.38 1.81 -23.34
N VAL A 35 -16.23 2.77 -24.26
CA VAL A 35 -17.25 3.77 -24.59
C VAL A 35 -17.57 3.74 -26.08
N LYS A 36 -18.86 3.73 -26.43
CA LYS A 36 -19.34 3.86 -27.79
C LYS A 36 -20.53 4.82 -27.82
N ASP A 37 -20.52 5.73 -28.77
CA ASP A 37 -21.58 6.75 -28.97
C ASP A 37 -21.93 7.51 -27.67
N GLY A 38 -20.89 7.86 -26.87
CA GLY A 38 -21.03 8.58 -25.62
C GLY A 38 -21.57 7.76 -24.45
N LYS A 39 -21.75 6.44 -24.61
CA LYS A 39 -22.25 5.53 -23.58
C LYS A 39 -21.19 4.53 -23.17
N ILE A 40 -21.06 4.29 -21.88
CA ILE A 40 -20.24 3.20 -21.34
C ILE A 40 -20.93 1.87 -21.70
N ILE A 41 -20.19 0.97 -22.35
CA ILE A 41 -20.67 -0.35 -22.78
C ILE A 41 -19.88 -1.49 -22.16
N GLY A 42 -18.84 -1.19 -21.37
CA GLY A 42 -18.09 -2.18 -20.60
C GLY A 42 -17.17 -1.52 -19.60
N GLU A 43 -17.09 -2.10 -18.41
CA GLU A 43 -16.26 -1.65 -17.31
C GLU A 43 -15.45 -2.80 -16.72
N GLY A 44 -14.26 -2.52 -16.23
CA GLY A 44 -13.42 -3.53 -15.61
C GLY A 44 -12.34 -2.95 -14.72
N TRP A 45 -11.89 -3.78 -13.79
CA TRP A 45 -10.70 -3.46 -12.98
C TRP A 45 -9.91 -4.74 -12.70
N HIS A 46 -8.64 -4.59 -12.40
CA HIS A 46 -7.82 -5.70 -11.93
C HIS A 46 -8.29 -6.10 -10.52
N LYS A 47 -8.94 -7.28 -10.39
CA LYS A 47 -9.64 -7.68 -9.17
C LYS A 47 -8.74 -8.39 -8.17
N LYS A 48 -7.77 -9.18 -8.68
CA LYS A 48 -6.94 -10.06 -7.84
C LYS A 48 -5.60 -10.35 -8.53
N TYR A 49 -4.54 -10.40 -7.73
CA TYR A 49 -3.21 -10.83 -8.18
C TYR A 49 -3.25 -12.15 -8.96
N GLY A 50 -2.66 -12.16 -10.15
CA GLY A 50 -2.65 -13.31 -11.06
C GLY A 50 -3.96 -13.58 -11.79
N GLY A 51 -5.00 -12.76 -11.57
CA GLY A 51 -6.27 -12.81 -12.30
C GLY A 51 -6.24 -11.98 -13.59
N PRO A 52 -7.37 -11.94 -14.34
CA PRO A 52 -7.52 -11.12 -15.54
C PRO A 52 -7.31 -9.63 -15.26
N HIS A 53 -6.69 -8.93 -16.22
CA HIS A 53 -6.50 -7.49 -16.16
C HIS A 53 -7.81 -6.72 -16.42
N ALA A 54 -7.83 -5.42 -16.14
CA ALA A 54 -8.99 -4.56 -16.28
C ALA A 54 -9.58 -4.56 -17.68
N GLU A 55 -8.73 -4.50 -18.71
CA GLU A 55 -9.11 -4.48 -20.12
C GLU A 55 -9.88 -5.73 -20.52
N VAL A 56 -9.49 -6.87 -19.94
CA VAL A 56 -10.17 -8.15 -20.19
C VAL A 56 -11.63 -8.12 -19.74
N TRP A 57 -11.87 -7.56 -18.55
CA TRP A 57 -13.23 -7.42 -18.01
C TRP A 57 -14.05 -6.44 -18.82
N ALA A 58 -13.52 -5.26 -19.09
CA ALA A 58 -14.21 -4.22 -19.85
C ALA A 58 -14.54 -4.66 -21.28
N LEU A 59 -13.61 -5.31 -21.99
CA LEU A 59 -13.85 -5.82 -23.34
C LEU A 59 -14.81 -7.00 -23.36
N ASN A 60 -14.79 -7.88 -22.36
CA ASN A 60 -15.76 -8.98 -22.27
C ASN A 60 -17.20 -8.47 -22.07
N GLU A 61 -17.37 -7.44 -21.22
CA GLU A 61 -18.69 -6.83 -21.02
C GLU A 61 -19.18 -6.09 -22.26
N ALA A 62 -18.29 -5.38 -22.97
CA ALA A 62 -18.62 -4.70 -24.22
C ALA A 62 -18.99 -5.69 -25.36
N GLY A 63 -18.38 -6.89 -25.36
CA GLY A 63 -18.61 -7.91 -26.37
C GLY A 63 -18.35 -7.40 -27.79
N GLU A 64 -19.20 -7.78 -28.74
CA GLU A 64 -19.10 -7.36 -30.16
C GLU A 64 -19.27 -5.84 -30.35
N ASN A 65 -19.91 -5.15 -29.40
CA ASN A 65 -20.07 -3.71 -29.43
C ASN A 65 -18.74 -2.94 -29.25
N ALA A 66 -17.67 -3.61 -28.78
CA ALA A 66 -16.35 -3.03 -28.66
C ALA A 66 -15.78 -2.55 -30.00
N LYS A 67 -16.20 -3.16 -31.11
CA LYS A 67 -15.73 -2.78 -32.44
C LYS A 67 -16.09 -1.32 -32.78
N GLY A 68 -15.04 -0.53 -33.07
CA GLY A 68 -15.14 0.91 -33.35
C GLY A 68 -15.32 1.79 -32.11
N ALA A 69 -15.28 1.22 -30.90
CA ALA A 69 -15.38 1.95 -29.61
C ALA A 69 -14.04 2.61 -29.20
N THR A 70 -14.09 3.41 -28.15
CA THR A 70 -12.93 3.96 -27.46
C THR A 70 -12.76 3.20 -26.15
N ILE A 71 -11.52 2.79 -25.82
CA ILE A 71 -11.17 2.23 -24.51
C ILE A 71 -10.31 3.24 -23.72
N TYR A 72 -10.62 3.40 -22.43
CA TYR A 72 -9.87 4.19 -21.47
C TYR A 72 -9.22 3.24 -20.47
N VAL A 73 -7.90 3.35 -20.27
CA VAL A 73 -7.15 2.50 -19.35
C VAL A 73 -6.23 3.34 -18.49
N THR A 74 -6.23 3.11 -17.18
CA THR A 74 -5.46 3.91 -16.23
C THR A 74 -3.96 3.69 -16.27
N LEU A 75 -3.49 2.59 -16.89
CA LEU A 75 -2.09 2.24 -17.07
C LEU A 75 -1.89 1.62 -18.46
N GLU A 76 -0.71 1.76 -19.04
CA GLU A 76 -0.34 1.16 -20.31
C GLU A 76 -0.74 -0.32 -20.42
N PRO A 77 -1.48 -0.74 -21.45
CA PRO A 77 -1.83 -2.14 -21.69
C PRO A 77 -0.60 -3.02 -21.86
N CYS A 78 -0.53 -4.14 -21.16
CA CYS A 78 0.63 -5.02 -21.18
C CYS A 78 0.92 -5.60 -22.58
N SER A 79 2.23 -5.76 -22.90
CA SER A 79 2.75 -6.27 -24.19
C SER A 79 3.26 -7.70 -24.11
N HIS A 80 3.57 -8.22 -22.91
CA HIS A 80 4.17 -9.54 -22.72
C HIS A 80 3.11 -10.62 -22.53
N GLN A 81 3.41 -11.82 -23.01
CA GLN A 81 2.56 -12.99 -22.82
C GLN A 81 2.81 -13.57 -21.44
N GLY A 82 1.79 -13.45 -20.59
CA GLY A 82 1.75 -14.10 -19.29
C GLY A 82 0.92 -15.39 -19.33
N LYS A 83 0.10 -15.60 -18.31
CA LYS A 83 -0.93 -16.68 -18.30
C LYS A 83 -2.07 -16.43 -19.29
N THR A 84 -2.24 -15.19 -19.73
CA THR A 84 -3.22 -14.74 -20.73
C THR A 84 -2.53 -13.98 -21.84
N PRO A 85 -3.14 -13.88 -23.04
CA PRO A 85 -2.61 -13.03 -24.12
C PRO A 85 -2.44 -11.58 -23.65
N PRO A 86 -1.46 -10.82 -24.19
CA PRO A 86 -1.26 -9.42 -23.87
C PRO A 86 -2.52 -8.58 -24.08
N CYS A 87 -2.80 -7.67 -23.16
CA CYS A 87 -3.96 -6.78 -23.26
C CYS A 87 -3.91 -5.91 -24.52
N ALA A 88 -2.73 -5.45 -24.94
CA ALA A 88 -2.55 -4.71 -26.18
C ALA A 88 -3.08 -5.47 -27.41
N LYS A 89 -2.74 -6.76 -27.54
CA LYS A 89 -3.29 -7.61 -28.62
C LYS A 89 -4.79 -7.77 -28.55
N ARG A 90 -5.31 -7.94 -27.34
CA ARG A 90 -6.75 -8.10 -27.13
C ARG A 90 -7.54 -6.84 -27.49
N ILE A 91 -7.00 -5.65 -27.25
CA ILE A 91 -7.56 -4.38 -27.69
C ILE A 91 -7.63 -4.32 -29.23
N VAL A 92 -6.56 -4.76 -29.90
CA VAL A 92 -6.53 -4.83 -31.38
C VAL A 92 -7.57 -5.83 -31.92
N GLU A 93 -7.61 -7.04 -31.36
CA GLU A 93 -8.55 -8.10 -31.75
C GLU A 93 -10.01 -7.69 -31.56
N ALA A 94 -10.30 -6.90 -30.51
CA ALA A 94 -11.64 -6.36 -30.25
C ALA A 94 -12.07 -5.26 -31.24
N GLY A 95 -11.16 -4.82 -32.13
CA GLY A 95 -11.45 -3.80 -33.13
C GLY A 95 -11.71 -2.41 -32.54
N ILE A 96 -11.09 -2.09 -31.42
CA ILE A 96 -11.11 -0.76 -30.81
C ILE A 96 -10.58 0.28 -31.82
N LYS A 97 -11.23 1.44 -31.87
CA LYS A 97 -10.83 2.55 -32.78
C LYS A 97 -9.85 3.52 -32.10
N ARG A 98 -10.01 3.74 -30.80
CA ARG A 98 -9.24 4.73 -30.03
C ARG A 98 -8.89 4.18 -28.66
N CYS A 99 -7.64 4.33 -28.22
CA CYS A 99 -7.15 3.90 -26.91
C CYS A 99 -6.61 5.11 -26.14
N ILE A 100 -7.22 5.42 -25.00
CA ILE A 100 -6.81 6.51 -24.13
C ILE A 100 -6.12 5.90 -22.90
N VAL A 101 -4.88 6.29 -22.66
CA VAL A 101 -4.03 5.76 -21.59
C VAL A 101 -3.68 6.89 -20.64
N ALA A 102 -3.85 6.68 -19.32
CA ALA A 102 -3.51 7.71 -18.34
C ALA A 102 -1.99 7.83 -18.16
N CYS A 103 -1.28 6.75 -17.90
CA CYS A 103 0.17 6.78 -17.71
C CYS A 103 0.88 5.54 -18.28
N ILE A 104 2.17 5.70 -18.55
CA ILE A 104 3.07 4.63 -19.01
C ILE A 104 3.39 3.71 -17.83
N ASP A 105 3.56 2.41 -18.10
CA ASP A 105 4.08 1.46 -17.11
C ASP A 105 5.57 1.76 -16.85
N PRO A 106 6.00 1.99 -15.60
CA PRO A 106 7.39 2.28 -15.26
C PRO A 106 8.32 1.07 -15.44
N ASN A 107 7.74 -0.14 -15.63
CA ASN A 107 8.52 -1.35 -15.81
C ASN A 107 9.26 -1.32 -17.16
N PRO A 108 10.62 -1.31 -17.18
CA PRO A 108 11.39 -1.24 -18.43
C PRO A 108 11.11 -2.39 -19.40
N LEU A 109 10.56 -3.50 -18.91
CA LEU A 109 10.17 -4.65 -19.75
C LEU A 109 8.89 -4.38 -20.54
N VAL A 110 8.07 -3.43 -20.11
CA VAL A 110 6.75 -3.08 -20.69
C VAL A 110 6.80 -1.73 -21.39
N ALA A 111 7.41 -0.74 -20.76
CA ALA A 111 7.38 0.70 -21.14
C ALA A 111 7.32 0.98 -22.64
N GLY A 112 6.21 1.53 -23.13
CA GLY A 112 5.96 1.90 -24.52
C GLY A 112 5.65 0.75 -25.48
N LYS A 113 5.89 -0.50 -25.11
CA LYS A 113 5.73 -1.66 -26.01
C LYS A 113 4.26 -2.01 -26.25
N GLY A 114 3.43 -1.85 -25.21
CA GLY A 114 1.99 -2.09 -25.34
C GLY A 114 1.33 -1.09 -26.26
N MET A 115 1.65 0.19 -26.08
CA MET A 115 1.15 1.27 -26.94
C MET A 115 1.62 1.09 -28.37
N LYS A 116 2.88 0.71 -28.60
CA LYS A 116 3.39 0.46 -29.95
C LYS A 116 2.62 -0.64 -30.68
N ILE A 117 2.25 -1.73 -30.03
CA ILE A 117 1.42 -2.80 -30.64
C ILE A 117 0.07 -2.23 -31.10
N ILE A 118 -0.54 -1.35 -30.30
CA ILE A 118 -1.83 -0.74 -30.58
C ILE A 118 -1.72 0.26 -31.73
N GLU A 119 -0.66 1.09 -31.74
CA GLU A 119 -0.37 2.08 -32.77
C GLU A 119 -0.06 1.41 -34.13
N ASP A 120 0.80 0.38 -34.14
CA ASP A 120 1.15 -0.38 -35.32
C ASP A 120 -0.09 -1.06 -35.97
N ALA A 121 -1.15 -1.29 -35.20
CA ALA A 121 -2.44 -1.80 -35.71
C ALA A 121 -3.37 -0.70 -36.24
N GLY A 122 -2.93 0.57 -36.24
CA GLY A 122 -3.71 1.70 -36.76
C GLY A 122 -4.76 2.25 -35.79
N ILE A 123 -4.68 1.93 -34.51
CA ILE A 123 -5.56 2.46 -33.46
C ILE A 123 -5.03 3.80 -32.98
N ASP A 124 -5.90 4.83 -32.90
CA ASP A 124 -5.56 6.15 -32.38
C ASP A 124 -5.26 6.09 -30.88
N ILE A 125 -4.10 6.61 -30.47
CA ILE A 125 -3.67 6.62 -29.05
C ILE A 125 -3.58 8.06 -28.54
N LYS A 126 -4.15 8.29 -27.36
CA LYS A 126 -3.91 9.49 -26.55
C LYS A 126 -3.38 9.11 -25.19
N LEU A 127 -2.23 9.67 -24.81
CA LEU A 127 -1.58 9.47 -23.52
C LEU A 127 -1.72 10.69 -22.62
N GLY A 128 -1.74 10.52 -21.31
CA GLY A 128 -1.60 11.57 -20.31
C GLY A 128 -2.93 12.12 -19.76
N VAL A 129 -4.05 11.47 -20.04
CA VAL A 129 -5.35 11.92 -19.50
C VAL A 129 -5.47 11.51 -18.03
N LEU A 130 -5.54 12.50 -17.12
CA LEU A 130 -5.51 12.32 -15.66
C LEU A 130 -4.30 11.50 -15.19
N GLU A 131 -3.13 11.75 -15.77
CA GLU A 131 -1.89 11.05 -15.47
C GLU A 131 -1.51 11.15 -13.99
N LYS A 132 -1.66 12.35 -13.40
CA LYS A 132 -1.33 12.61 -12.01
C LYS A 132 -2.18 11.76 -11.06
N GLU A 133 -3.47 11.70 -11.30
CA GLU A 133 -4.45 10.94 -10.52
C GLU A 133 -4.20 9.43 -10.64
N ALA A 134 -3.89 8.94 -11.84
CA ALA A 134 -3.57 7.53 -12.08
C ALA A 134 -2.25 7.11 -11.41
N LYS A 135 -1.24 7.99 -11.40
CA LYS A 135 0.01 7.77 -10.66
C LYS A 135 -0.20 7.81 -9.17
N GLU A 136 -1.06 8.72 -8.67
CA GLU A 136 -1.37 8.87 -7.25
C GLU A 136 -1.91 7.58 -6.63
N ILE A 137 -2.86 6.91 -7.29
CA ILE A 137 -3.41 5.64 -6.78
C ILE A 137 -2.41 4.48 -6.85
N ASN A 138 -1.34 4.61 -7.64
CA ASN A 138 -0.34 3.58 -7.92
C ASN A 138 1.05 3.86 -7.32
N LYS A 139 1.22 4.81 -6.39
CA LYS A 139 2.52 5.15 -5.78
C LYS A 139 3.28 3.95 -5.24
N ILE A 140 2.58 3.02 -4.59
CA ILE A 140 3.15 1.77 -4.08
C ILE A 140 3.78 0.98 -5.22
N PHE A 141 3.02 0.75 -6.29
CA PHE A 141 3.49 -0.01 -7.45
C PHE A 141 4.70 0.67 -8.11
N PHE A 142 4.63 1.98 -8.36
CA PHE A 142 5.71 2.73 -9.01
C PHE A 142 7.01 2.61 -8.21
N LYS A 143 6.98 2.91 -6.91
CA LYS A 143 8.17 2.77 -6.07
C LYS A 143 8.73 1.35 -6.08
N TYR A 144 7.85 0.36 -5.90
CA TYR A 144 8.29 -1.03 -5.79
C TYR A 144 8.85 -1.58 -7.10
N ILE A 145 8.24 -1.25 -8.25
CA ILE A 145 8.71 -1.76 -9.53
C ILE A 145 10.06 -1.17 -9.93
N GLU A 146 10.31 0.09 -9.59
CA GLU A 146 11.56 0.80 -9.88
C GLU A 146 12.70 0.38 -8.95
N ASN A 147 12.44 0.27 -7.64
CA ASN A 147 13.49 0.14 -6.64
C ASN A 147 13.56 -1.25 -5.99
N LYS A 148 12.51 -2.08 -6.14
CA LYS A 148 12.34 -3.37 -5.45
C LYS A 148 12.37 -3.26 -3.92
N VAL A 149 12.06 -2.06 -3.40
CA VAL A 149 11.95 -1.76 -1.97
C VAL A 149 10.50 -1.40 -1.65
N PRO A 150 9.91 -1.96 -0.59
CA PRO A 150 8.54 -1.64 -0.18
C PRO A 150 8.31 -0.15 0.04
N TYR A 151 7.10 0.31 -0.28
CA TYR A 151 6.61 1.62 0.11
C TYR A 151 6.31 1.62 1.61
N LEU A 152 6.99 2.47 2.39
CA LEU A 152 6.82 2.57 3.82
C LEU A 152 5.85 3.70 4.18
N PHE A 153 4.71 3.33 4.74
CA PHE A 153 3.67 4.25 5.19
C PHE A 153 3.60 4.29 6.71
N LEU A 154 3.86 5.45 7.31
CA LEU A 154 3.73 5.65 8.74
C LEU A 154 2.26 5.86 9.14
N LYS A 155 1.77 5.10 10.11
CA LYS A 155 0.50 5.38 10.79
C LYS A 155 0.73 5.55 12.30
N CYS A 156 0.29 6.65 12.84
CA CYS A 156 0.36 6.89 14.28
C CYS A 156 -0.93 7.54 14.81
N GLY A 157 -1.33 7.19 16.02
CA GLY A 157 -2.41 7.87 16.76
C GLY A 157 -1.83 8.55 17.99
N ILE A 158 -2.01 9.87 18.11
CA ILE A 158 -1.41 10.69 19.17
C ILE A 158 -2.48 11.52 19.90
N THR A 159 -2.13 11.93 21.09
CA THR A 159 -2.84 13.00 21.81
C THR A 159 -2.46 14.38 21.25
N LEU A 160 -3.19 15.43 21.59
CA LEU A 160 -2.91 16.79 21.15
C LEU A 160 -1.52 17.29 21.60
N ASP A 161 -1.01 16.77 22.71
CA ASP A 161 0.34 17.03 23.24
C ASP A 161 1.38 16.00 22.78
N GLY A 162 1.12 15.26 21.67
CA GLY A 162 2.08 14.42 20.97
C GLY A 162 2.43 13.11 21.69
N LYS A 163 1.55 12.55 22.52
CA LYS A 163 1.81 11.30 23.24
C LYS A 163 1.08 10.11 22.62
N ILE A 164 1.76 8.94 22.61
CA ILE A 164 1.21 7.67 22.11
C ILE A 164 0.79 6.72 23.24
N ALA A 165 1.21 6.98 24.47
CA ALA A 165 0.81 6.22 25.66
C ALA A 165 1.12 7.02 26.93
N THR A 166 0.46 6.67 28.04
CA THR A 166 0.84 7.14 29.38
C THR A 166 2.22 6.62 29.79
N ARG A 167 2.82 7.14 30.86
CA ARG A 167 4.10 6.64 31.40
C ARG A 167 4.09 5.14 31.75
N SER A 168 2.92 4.59 32.08
CA SER A 168 2.76 3.15 32.34
C SER A 168 2.57 2.32 31.06
N GLY A 169 2.62 2.96 29.87
CA GLY A 169 2.46 2.31 28.59
C GLY A 169 1.01 2.06 28.15
N LYS A 170 0.01 2.55 28.89
CA LYS A 170 -1.41 2.42 28.48
C LYS A 170 -1.71 3.36 27.31
N SER A 171 -2.15 2.81 26.18
CA SER A 171 -2.47 3.51 24.91
C SER A 171 -3.94 3.43 24.52
N LYS A 172 -4.74 2.56 25.13
CA LYS A 172 -6.14 2.29 24.75
C LYS A 172 -7.11 3.19 25.53
N TRP A 173 -7.95 4.03 24.90
CA TRP A 173 -7.96 4.34 23.46
C TRP A 173 -7.62 5.82 23.30
N ILE A 174 -6.60 6.14 22.51
CA ILE A 174 -6.27 7.52 22.17
C ILE A 174 -7.29 8.02 21.15
N THR A 175 -7.36 7.40 19.98
CA THR A 175 -8.25 7.78 18.90
C THR A 175 -9.63 7.14 19.02
N ASN A 176 -10.63 7.78 18.39
CA ASN A 176 -12.02 7.31 18.36
C ASN A 176 -12.21 6.11 17.39
N GLU A 177 -13.44 5.58 17.33
CA GLU A 177 -13.76 4.40 16.54
C GLU A 177 -13.67 4.68 15.03
N ILE A 178 -14.13 5.85 14.57
CA ILE A 178 -14.10 6.24 13.15
C ILE A 178 -12.65 6.29 12.63
N ALA A 179 -11.74 6.87 13.40
CA ALA A 179 -10.32 6.87 13.07
C ALA A 179 -9.73 5.44 13.03
N ARG A 180 -10.14 4.56 13.98
CA ARG A 180 -9.71 3.15 13.97
C ARG A 180 -10.25 2.34 12.79
N GLU A 181 -11.44 2.65 12.28
CA GLU A 181 -11.95 2.04 11.03
C GLU A 181 -11.06 2.39 9.83
N LYS A 182 -10.61 3.65 9.71
CA LYS A 182 -9.63 4.04 8.68
C LYS A 182 -8.34 3.23 8.79
N VAL A 183 -7.90 2.94 10.01
CA VAL A 183 -6.72 2.08 10.24
C VAL A 183 -6.96 0.65 9.74
N GLN A 184 -8.17 0.09 9.87
CA GLN A 184 -8.46 -1.24 9.30
C GLN A 184 -8.40 -1.23 7.77
N PHE A 185 -8.84 -0.13 7.13
CA PHE A 185 -8.64 0.08 5.69
C PHE A 185 -7.15 0.11 5.32
N LEU A 186 -6.31 0.85 6.07
CA LEU A 186 -4.87 0.89 5.83
C LEU A 186 -4.25 -0.51 5.96
N ARG A 187 -4.62 -1.30 6.96
CA ARG A 187 -4.15 -2.68 7.14
C ARG A 187 -4.58 -3.63 6.01
N THR A 188 -5.66 -3.33 5.31
CA THR A 188 -6.07 -4.06 4.09
C THR A 188 -5.30 -3.58 2.87
N LYS A 189 -5.04 -2.26 2.77
CA LYS A 189 -4.37 -1.63 1.64
C LYS A 189 -2.91 -2.04 1.53
N PHE A 190 -2.17 -2.05 2.66
CA PHE A 190 -0.74 -2.36 2.69
C PHE A 190 -0.49 -3.86 2.82
N MET A 191 0.51 -4.36 2.08
CA MET A 191 0.82 -5.79 2.03
C MET A 191 1.44 -6.30 3.33
N GLY A 192 2.18 -5.46 4.07
CA GLY A 192 2.76 -5.77 5.37
C GLY A 192 2.39 -4.75 6.44
N ILE A 193 2.42 -5.16 7.70
CA ILE A 193 2.38 -4.32 8.90
C ILE A 193 3.60 -4.58 9.73
N MET A 194 4.31 -3.54 10.18
CA MET A 194 5.57 -3.65 10.91
C MET A 194 5.48 -2.99 12.28
N VAL A 195 5.90 -3.73 13.31
CA VAL A 195 6.00 -3.27 14.70
C VAL A 195 7.31 -3.74 15.33
N GLY A 196 7.74 -3.08 16.41
CA GLY A 196 8.83 -3.57 17.26
C GLY A 196 8.34 -4.55 18.33
N ILE A 197 9.25 -5.36 18.85
CA ILE A 197 8.97 -6.36 19.90
C ILE A 197 8.30 -5.77 21.14
N ASN A 198 8.66 -4.56 21.54
CA ASN A 198 8.05 -3.90 22.70
C ASN A 198 6.54 -3.70 22.54
N THR A 199 6.02 -3.51 21.31
CA THR A 199 4.59 -3.45 21.02
C THR A 199 3.93 -4.80 21.22
N VAL A 200 4.60 -5.89 20.84
CA VAL A 200 4.10 -7.26 21.03
C VAL A 200 4.03 -7.61 22.53
N LEU A 201 5.11 -7.33 23.28
CA LEU A 201 5.18 -7.63 24.71
C LEU A 201 4.17 -6.84 25.55
N LYS A 202 3.88 -5.58 25.18
CA LYS A 202 2.96 -4.73 25.92
C LYS A 202 1.50 -4.94 25.55
N ASP A 203 1.19 -5.02 24.26
CA ASP A 203 -0.18 -4.95 23.75
C ASP A 203 -0.71 -6.30 23.21
N ASN A 204 0.19 -7.27 22.94
CA ASN A 204 -0.12 -8.55 22.29
C ASN A 204 -1.08 -8.40 21.12
N PRO A 205 -0.74 -7.58 20.11
CA PRO A 205 -1.63 -7.29 19.00
C PRO A 205 -1.74 -8.45 18.02
N SER A 206 -2.92 -8.63 17.43
CA SER A 206 -3.12 -9.61 16.35
C SER A 206 -2.51 -9.16 15.01
N LEU A 207 -2.34 -7.85 14.79
CA LEU A 207 -1.84 -7.25 13.55
C LEU A 207 -2.61 -7.67 12.29
N ASP A 208 -3.89 -7.99 12.47
CA ASP A 208 -4.85 -8.34 11.44
C ASP A 208 -5.61 -7.12 10.91
N SER A 209 -6.30 -7.30 9.81
CA SER A 209 -7.34 -6.38 9.35
C SER A 209 -8.71 -6.88 9.80
N ARG A 210 -9.52 -5.97 10.32
CA ARG A 210 -10.94 -6.16 10.71
C ARG A 210 -11.81 -5.20 9.94
N LEU A 211 -11.50 -5.03 8.64
CA LEU A 211 -12.23 -4.16 7.74
C LEU A 211 -13.69 -4.62 7.61
N ASP A 212 -14.61 -3.67 7.62
CA ASP A 212 -15.99 -3.87 7.22
C ASP A 212 -16.08 -3.81 5.68
N GLU A 213 -16.19 -4.98 5.05
CA GLU A 213 -16.18 -5.14 3.59
C GLU A 213 -17.38 -4.45 2.92
N GLU A 214 -18.55 -4.46 3.56
CA GLU A 214 -19.77 -3.84 3.01
C GLU A 214 -19.63 -2.32 2.98
N LYS A 215 -19.14 -1.75 4.08
CA LYS A 215 -18.94 -0.30 4.22
C LYS A 215 -17.91 0.24 3.24
N PHE A 216 -16.82 -0.48 3.02
CA PHE A 216 -15.71 -0.02 2.18
C PHE A 216 -15.78 -0.52 0.73
N GLY A 217 -16.62 -1.50 0.43
CA GLY A 217 -16.71 -2.10 -0.91
C GLY A 217 -15.45 -2.83 -1.37
N ILE A 218 -14.62 -3.28 -0.43
CA ILE A 218 -13.30 -3.89 -0.66
C ILE A 218 -13.19 -5.17 0.16
N GLU A 219 -12.69 -6.25 -0.47
CA GLU A 219 -12.43 -7.53 0.21
C GLU A 219 -11.34 -7.38 1.27
N LYS A 220 -11.63 -7.81 2.49
CA LYS A 220 -10.67 -7.79 3.60
C LYS A 220 -9.51 -8.75 3.36
N ARG A 221 -8.29 -8.29 3.66
CA ARG A 221 -7.07 -9.11 3.59
C ARG A 221 -6.18 -8.85 4.78
N ASN A 222 -5.67 -9.92 5.37
CA ASN A 222 -4.66 -9.80 6.40
C ASN A 222 -3.30 -9.51 5.79
N PRO A 223 -2.58 -8.50 6.30
CA PRO A 223 -1.21 -8.20 5.90
C PRO A 223 -0.22 -9.27 6.38
N PHE A 224 0.99 -9.27 5.84
CA PHE A 224 2.14 -9.88 6.48
C PHE A 224 2.43 -9.14 7.79
N ARG A 225 2.60 -9.90 8.88
CA ARG A 225 2.81 -9.36 10.23
C ARG A 225 4.30 -9.41 10.54
N VAL A 226 4.98 -8.27 10.42
CA VAL A 226 6.43 -8.13 10.57
C VAL A 226 6.74 -7.63 11.97
N VAL A 227 7.46 -8.42 12.75
CA VAL A 227 7.89 -8.06 14.10
C VAL A 227 9.42 -7.96 14.12
N ILE A 228 9.94 -6.79 14.51
CA ILE A 228 11.38 -6.60 14.72
C ILE A 228 11.72 -7.05 16.14
N ASP A 229 12.41 -8.17 16.23
CA ASP A 229 12.70 -8.89 17.49
C ASP A 229 14.14 -9.40 17.50
N PRO A 230 15.12 -8.52 17.76
CA PRO A 230 16.54 -8.86 17.67
C PRO A 230 16.99 -10.00 18.58
N ASN A 231 16.32 -10.16 19.73
CA ASN A 231 16.69 -11.17 20.74
C ASN A 231 15.76 -12.39 20.74
N LEU A 232 14.76 -12.46 19.84
CA LEU A 232 13.75 -13.52 19.79
C LEU A 232 12.95 -13.65 21.10
N GLU A 233 12.45 -12.50 21.60
CA GLU A 233 11.70 -12.39 22.86
C GLU A 233 10.19 -12.58 22.68
N SER A 234 9.68 -12.64 21.46
CA SER A 234 8.25 -12.87 21.18
C SER A 234 7.77 -14.12 21.90
N PRO A 235 6.65 -14.05 22.64
CA PRO A 235 6.02 -15.27 23.17
C PRO A 235 5.51 -16.15 22.02
N ILE A 236 5.65 -17.48 22.14
CA ILE A 236 5.19 -18.43 21.11
C ILE A 236 3.66 -18.40 20.93
N GLU A 237 2.94 -18.02 21.99
CA GLU A 237 1.49 -17.85 22.03
C GLU A 237 1.02 -16.44 21.61
N ALA A 238 1.94 -15.58 21.13
CA ALA A 238 1.59 -14.23 20.70
C ALA A 238 0.54 -14.24 19.59
N LYS A 239 -0.47 -13.36 19.70
CA LYS A 239 -1.64 -13.34 18.79
C LYS A 239 -1.27 -13.18 17.32
N PHE A 240 -0.21 -12.45 17.00
CA PHE A 240 0.20 -12.24 15.60
C PHE A 240 0.67 -13.53 14.92
N LEU A 241 1.00 -14.59 15.67
CA LEU A 241 1.41 -15.90 15.17
C LEU A 241 0.22 -16.83 14.85
N ASN A 242 -0.95 -16.60 15.47
CA ASN A 242 -2.06 -17.55 15.52
C ASN A 242 -3.03 -17.46 14.34
N PHE A 243 -2.54 -17.38 13.09
CA PHE A 243 -3.41 -17.26 11.90
C PHE A 243 -3.32 -18.44 10.91
N ASN A 244 -2.34 -19.31 11.07
CA ASN A 244 -2.13 -20.48 10.19
C ASN A 244 -2.09 -20.12 8.68
N ASP A 245 -1.56 -18.93 8.34
CA ASP A 245 -1.59 -18.33 7.01
C ASP A 245 -0.20 -18.05 6.42
N ASN A 246 0.87 -18.45 7.13
CA ASN A 246 2.27 -18.26 6.77
C ASN A 246 2.67 -16.79 6.50
N LYS A 247 1.97 -15.84 7.15
CA LYS A 247 2.22 -14.40 6.99
C LYS A 247 2.89 -13.76 8.19
N ALA A 248 3.21 -14.51 9.24
CA ALA A 248 4.03 -14.01 10.34
C ALA A 248 5.51 -13.97 9.91
N ILE A 249 6.18 -12.85 10.17
CA ILE A 249 7.59 -12.63 9.86
C ILE A 249 8.27 -12.09 11.11
N ILE A 250 9.31 -12.75 11.58
CA ILE A 250 10.17 -12.25 12.66
C ILE A 250 11.51 -11.82 12.05
N VAL A 251 11.90 -10.58 12.31
CA VAL A 251 13.23 -10.04 11.95
C VAL A 251 14.10 -10.15 13.20
N THR A 252 15.13 -10.98 13.14
CA THR A 252 15.95 -11.28 14.32
C THR A 252 17.43 -11.33 14.00
N SER A 253 18.29 -11.38 15.04
CA SER A 253 19.74 -11.52 14.87
C SER A 253 20.12 -12.85 14.22
N SER A 254 21.15 -12.82 13.37
CA SER A 254 21.79 -14.03 12.83
C SER A 254 22.28 -14.97 13.91
N ASP A 255 22.63 -14.43 15.10
CA ASP A 255 23.05 -15.21 16.27
C ASP A 255 21.95 -16.17 16.79
N ASN A 256 20.69 -15.88 16.48
CA ASN A 256 19.56 -16.69 16.94
C ASN A 256 19.22 -17.85 16.00
N ARG A 257 19.91 -17.98 14.86
CA ARG A 257 19.57 -18.91 13.78
C ARG A 257 19.49 -20.38 14.22
N GLU A 258 20.36 -20.78 15.12
CA GLU A 258 20.50 -22.16 15.60
C GLU A 258 19.75 -22.43 16.90
N LEU A 259 18.95 -21.48 17.41
CA LEU A 259 18.16 -21.69 18.61
C LEU A 259 17.02 -22.69 18.34
N GLU A 260 16.84 -23.67 19.22
CA GLU A 260 15.74 -24.64 19.12
C GLU A 260 14.36 -23.98 18.99
N LYS A 261 14.16 -22.85 19.65
CA LYS A 261 12.94 -22.03 19.58
C LYS A 261 12.57 -21.64 18.15
N ILE A 262 13.52 -21.52 17.21
CA ILE A 262 13.27 -21.21 15.79
C ILE A 262 12.34 -22.25 15.15
N GLU A 263 12.56 -23.54 15.46
CA GLU A 263 11.74 -24.61 14.89
C GLU A 263 10.29 -24.57 15.43
N GLU A 264 10.09 -24.18 16.68
CA GLU A 264 8.74 -24.00 17.22
C GLU A 264 7.96 -22.93 16.44
N TYR A 265 8.59 -21.78 16.13
CA TYR A 265 7.94 -20.73 15.30
C TYR A 265 7.71 -21.18 13.86
N LYS A 266 8.67 -21.92 13.25
CA LYS A 266 8.49 -22.45 11.89
C LYS A 266 7.30 -23.40 11.80
N ASN A 267 7.07 -24.21 12.83
CA ASN A 267 5.90 -25.10 12.92
C ASN A 267 4.57 -24.32 12.96
N LEU A 268 4.58 -23.05 13.39
CA LEU A 268 3.44 -22.13 13.28
C LEU A 268 3.37 -21.41 11.94
N GLY A 269 4.23 -21.75 10.96
CA GLY A 269 4.30 -21.08 9.67
C GLY A 269 5.00 -19.72 9.70
N THR A 270 5.76 -19.42 10.76
CA THR A 270 6.53 -18.17 10.87
C THR A 270 7.74 -18.20 9.95
N ARG A 271 7.96 -17.11 9.25
CA ARG A 271 9.12 -16.85 8.39
C ARG A 271 10.12 -15.96 9.13
N PHE A 272 11.39 -16.09 8.79
CA PHE A 272 12.45 -15.33 9.43
C PHE A 272 13.27 -14.51 8.43
N ILE A 273 13.60 -13.27 8.83
CA ILE A 273 14.65 -12.47 8.27
C ILE A 273 15.76 -12.39 9.31
N PHE A 274 16.93 -12.91 8.95
CA PHE A 274 18.10 -12.88 9.81
C PHE A 274 19.04 -11.77 9.39
N LEU A 275 19.33 -10.84 10.31
CA LEU A 275 20.26 -9.72 10.08
C LEU A 275 21.39 -9.77 11.13
N ASP A 276 22.55 -9.23 10.77
CA ASP A 276 23.69 -9.25 11.67
C ASP A 276 23.56 -8.18 12.77
N GLY A 277 24.00 -8.55 13.98
CA GLY A 277 23.91 -7.70 15.17
C GLY A 277 22.52 -7.66 15.80
N LYS A 278 22.26 -6.63 16.61
CA LYS A 278 21.00 -6.43 17.36
C LYS A 278 20.33 -5.09 17.09
N ILE A 279 20.95 -4.23 16.34
CA ILE A 279 20.39 -2.94 15.88
C ILE A 279 20.28 -3.02 14.37
N PHE A 280 19.06 -3.08 13.86
CA PHE A 280 18.79 -3.23 12.43
C PHE A 280 18.41 -1.89 11.82
N LYS A 281 18.92 -1.64 10.62
CA LYS A 281 18.43 -0.55 9.78
C LYS A 281 17.09 -0.95 9.17
N ILE A 282 16.11 -0.05 9.20
CA ILE A 282 14.81 -0.28 8.58
C ILE A 282 14.97 -0.49 7.06
N GLU A 283 15.89 0.25 6.46
CA GLU A 283 16.22 0.10 5.02
C GLU A 283 16.59 -1.35 4.66
N ASP A 284 17.40 -2.02 5.49
CA ASP A 284 17.82 -3.41 5.24
C ASP A 284 16.64 -4.39 5.40
N ILE A 285 15.78 -4.15 6.39
CA ILE A 285 14.53 -4.92 6.56
C ILE A 285 13.63 -4.76 5.32
N LEU A 286 13.46 -3.53 4.83
CA LEU A 286 12.64 -3.27 3.64
C LEU A 286 13.20 -3.95 2.40
N LYS A 287 14.55 -3.94 2.21
CA LYS A 287 15.20 -4.66 1.11
C LYS A 287 14.92 -6.16 1.14
N GLU A 288 15.00 -6.80 2.33
CA GLU A 288 14.69 -8.22 2.48
C GLU A 288 13.21 -8.52 2.22
N LEU A 289 12.29 -7.70 2.72
CA LEU A 289 10.86 -7.82 2.45
C LEU A 289 10.56 -7.66 0.94
N GLY A 290 11.24 -6.73 0.27
CA GLY A 290 11.12 -6.52 -1.18
C GLY A 290 11.52 -7.76 -1.99
N LYS A 291 12.58 -8.47 -1.61
CA LYS A 291 12.99 -9.75 -2.24
C LYS A 291 11.89 -10.82 -2.14
N TRP A 292 11.03 -10.74 -1.14
CA TRP A 292 9.89 -11.66 -0.95
C TRP A 292 8.62 -11.22 -1.69
N GLY A 293 8.70 -10.15 -2.47
CA GLY A 293 7.58 -9.63 -3.24
C GLY A 293 6.60 -8.78 -2.42
N ILE A 294 6.98 -8.35 -1.22
CA ILE A 294 6.17 -7.42 -0.40
C ILE A 294 6.44 -6.01 -0.93
N ASP A 295 5.40 -5.35 -1.45
CA ASP A 295 5.50 -4.06 -2.13
C ASP A 295 5.31 -2.85 -1.18
N SER A 296 4.69 -3.09 -0.02
CA SER A 296 4.30 -2.02 0.89
C SER A 296 4.23 -2.48 2.34
N VAL A 297 4.58 -1.57 3.25
CA VAL A 297 4.59 -1.81 4.69
C VAL A 297 3.92 -0.65 5.42
N LEU A 298 2.93 -0.96 6.25
CA LEU A 298 2.34 -0.06 7.23
C LEU A 298 3.18 -0.10 8.52
N LEU A 299 3.85 0.99 8.86
CA LEU A 299 4.59 1.14 10.11
C LEU A 299 3.63 1.58 11.22
N GLU A 300 3.34 0.68 12.15
CA GLU A 300 2.54 0.94 13.36
C GLU A 300 3.39 0.77 14.64
N GLY A 301 4.61 1.29 14.63
CA GLY A 301 5.56 1.11 15.71
C GLY A 301 5.30 1.99 16.93
N GLY A 302 5.99 1.68 18.02
CA GLY A 302 6.18 2.60 19.14
C GLY A 302 7.24 3.67 18.82
N SER A 303 7.41 4.63 19.74
CA SER A 303 8.31 5.79 19.59
C SER A 303 9.70 5.44 19.03
N GLY A 304 10.36 4.42 19.56
CA GLY A 304 11.71 4.05 19.11
C GLY A 304 11.79 3.64 17.64
N LEU A 305 10.85 2.80 17.16
CA LEU A 305 10.83 2.38 15.76
C LEU A 305 10.45 3.54 14.83
N ILE A 306 9.50 4.36 15.23
CA ILE A 306 9.13 5.58 14.49
C ILE A 306 10.33 6.53 14.41
N SER A 307 11.00 6.81 15.55
CA SER A 307 12.17 7.67 15.58
C SER A 307 13.31 7.14 14.68
N THR A 308 13.53 5.82 14.65
CA THR A 308 14.50 5.20 13.74
C THR A 308 14.13 5.44 12.28
N ALA A 309 12.84 5.27 11.91
CA ALA A 309 12.37 5.51 10.55
C ALA A 309 12.56 6.97 10.11
N PHE A 310 12.35 7.92 11.02
CA PHE A 310 12.65 9.34 10.77
C PHE A 310 14.15 9.59 10.60
N LYS A 311 14.99 9.02 11.48
CA LYS A 311 16.47 9.18 11.40
C LYS A 311 17.04 8.62 10.10
N GLU A 312 16.51 7.52 9.62
CA GLU A 312 16.96 6.89 8.38
C GLU A 312 16.33 7.53 7.12
N ASN A 313 15.37 8.44 7.28
CA ASN A 313 14.65 9.10 6.19
C ASN A 313 14.04 8.08 5.17
N VAL A 314 13.40 7.03 5.70
CA VAL A 314 12.86 5.93 4.88
C VAL A 314 11.34 5.95 4.73
N ILE A 315 10.68 6.93 5.36
CA ILE A 315 9.22 7.08 5.30
C ILE A 315 8.82 7.76 3.99
N ASP A 316 8.00 7.10 3.18
CA ASP A 316 7.50 7.64 1.91
C ASP A 316 6.28 8.54 2.09
N ALA A 317 5.41 8.15 3.01
CA ALA A 317 4.20 8.90 3.37
C ALA A 317 3.71 8.46 4.74
N GLY A 318 2.71 9.16 5.28
CA GLY A 318 2.10 8.75 6.52
C GLY A 318 0.79 9.46 6.82
N GLU A 319 0.10 8.96 7.84
CA GLU A 319 -1.10 9.57 8.40
C GLU A 319 -1.01 9.56 9.93
N ILE A 320 -0.97 10.76 10.53
CA ILE A 320 -0.93 10.97 11.97
C ILE A 320 -2.32 11.39 12.43
N PHE A 321 -2.96 10.56 13.24
CA PHE A 321 -4.27 10.81 13.84
C PHE A 321 -4.11 11.52 15.18
N ILE A 322 -4.72 12.67 15.36
CA ILE A 322 -4.64 13.51 16.54
C ILE A 322 -5.98 13.50 17.24
N ALA A 323 -6.01 12.98 18.47
CA ALA A 323 -7.18 13.00 19.32
C ALA A 323 -7.23 14.28 20.15
N PRO A 324 -8.42 14.83 20.49
CA PRO A 324 -8.59 15.99 21.35
C PRO A 324 -8.40 15.62 22.83
N LYS A 325 -7.25 15.04 23.16
CA LYS A 325 -6.85 14.58 24.48
C LYS A 325 -5.47 15.12 24.83
N ILE A 326 -5.22 15.40 26.10
CA ILE A 326 -3.92 15.83 26.62
C ILE A 326 -3.57 14.91 27.78
N ILE A 327 -2.33 14.34 27.75
CA ILE A 327 -1.81 13.57 28.89
C ILE A 327 -1.10 14.49 29.88
N GLY A 328 -0.35 15.49 29.39
CA GLY A 328 0.31 16.50 30.23
C GLY A 328 1.43 15.96 31.13
N ASP A 329 1.93 14.75 30.87
CA ASP A 329 3.01 14.10 31.63
C ASP A 329 4.27 14.00 30.76
N ASN A 330 5.37 14.63 31.20
CA ASN A 330 6.65 14.57 30.47
C ASN A 330 7.20 13.14 30.39
N SER A 331 6.87 12.27 31.35
CA SER A 331 7.27 10.87 31.37
C SER A 331 6.37 9.97 30.48
N ALA A 332 5.31 10.51 29.89
CA ALA A 332 4.47 9.79 28.95
C ALA A 332 5.24 9.52 27.63
N VAL A 333 4.91 8.42 26.99
CA VAL A 333 5.62 7.97 25.76
C VAL A 333 5.35 8.95 24.63
N PRO A 334 6.38 9.65 24.09
CA PRO A 334 6.20 10.57 22.99
C PRO A 334 6.00 9.82 21.67
N PHE A 335 5.42 10.48 20.68
CA PHE A 335 5.31 9.98 19.30
C PHE A 335 6.69 9.74 18.67
N ILE A 336 7.60 10.69 18.87
CA ILE A 336 8.97 10.70 18.32
C ILE A 336 9.91 11.25 19.39
N ASP A 337 11.13 10.72 19.46
CA ASP A 337 12.12 11.09 20.49
C ASP A 337 13.56 10.95 19.99
N GLY A 338 14.49 11.56 20.70
CA GLY A 338 15.94 11.44 20.45
C GLY A 338 16.45 12.29 19.31
N PHE A 339 15.81 13.43 19.04
CA PHE A 339 16.27 14.47 18.13
C PHE A 339 16.65 15.73 18.91
N ASN A 340 17.75 16.36 18.50
CA ASN A 340 18.24 17.62 19.04
C ASN A 340 18.40 18.59 17.88
N PHE A 341 17.40 19.47 17.69
CA PHE A 341 17.45 20.53 16.69
C PHE A 341 17.67 21.87 17.36
N ASP A 342 18.67 22.62 16.89
CA ASP A 342 18.97 23.94 17.39
C ASP A 342 18.16 25.03 16.66
N SER A 343 17.64 24.72 15.49
CA SER A 343 16.86 25.64 14.67
C SER A 343 15.55 25.01 14.19
N MET A 344 14.49 25.84 14.04
CA MET A 344 13.24 25.45 13.38
C MET A 344 13.41 25.18 11.87
N GLU A 345 14.54 25.53 11.28
CA GLU A 345 14.86 25.23 9.88
C GLU A 345 15.27 23.77 9.70
N ASP A 346 15.83 23.13 10.74
CA ASP A 346 16.35 21.77 10.73
C ASP A 346 15.31 20.71 11.07
N VAL A 347 14.10 21.11 11.54
CA VAL A 347 13.06 20.18 11.92
C VAL A 347 12.42 19.50 10.72
N PHE A 348 11.86 18.32 10.93
CA PHE A 348 11.11 17.62 9.88
C PHE A 348 9.91 18.43 9.41
N LYS A 349 9.77 18.57 8.09
CA LYS A 349 8.65 19.25 7.44
C LYS A 349 7.93 18.26 6.53
N PHE A 350 6.64 18.10 6.74
CA PHE A 350 5.82 17.28 5.87
C PHE A 350 5.48 18.02 4.58
N SER A 351 5.63 17.34 3.44
CA SER A 351 5.18 17.86 2.15
C SER A 351 3.74 17.44 1.85
N ASN A 352 3.04 18.28 1.07
CA ASN A 352 1.66 18.03 0.61
C ASN A 352 0.66 17.59 1.71
N PRO A 353 0.58 18.29 2.87
CA PRO A 353 -0.27 17.86 3.96
C PRO A 353 -1.75 17.93 3.55
N LYS A 354 -2.48 16.82 3.78
CA LYS A 354 -3.95 16.76 3.67
C LYS A 354 -4.52 16.59 5.07
N PHE A 355 -5.58 17.33 5.36
CA PHE A 355 -6.24 17.30 6.66
C PHE A 355 -7.58 16.59 6.53
N ASN A 356 -7.80 15.55 7.34
CA ASN A 356 -9.04 14.80 7.35
C ASN A 356 -9.69 14.86 8.74
N ILE A 357 -11.02 14.73 8.79
CA ILE A 357 -11.80 14.74 10.03
C ILE A 357 -12.43 13.35 10.21
N TYR A 358 -12.25 12.77 11.39
CA TYR A 358 -12.79 11.48 11.81
C TYR A 358 -13.56 11.65 13.12
N GLY A 359 -14.82 12.11 13.05
CA GLY A 359 -15.59 12.50 14.21
C GLY A 359 -14.96 13.68 14.95
N ASP A 360 -14.52 13.47 16.20
CA ASP A 360 -13.77 14.44 17.00
C ASP A 360 -12.25 14.38 16.83
N ASN A 361 -11.74 13.45 16.02
CA ASN A 361 -10.32 13.36 15.69
C ASN A 361 -10.02 14.03 14.35
N ILE A 362 -8.82 14.57 14.21
CA ILE A 362 -8.26 15.03 12.93
C ILE A 362 -7.10 14.14 12.54
N SER A 363 -6.76 14.09 11.26
CA SER A 363 -5.49 13.53 10.82
C SER A 363 -4.75 14.46 9.87
N ILE A 364 -3.43 14.30 9.85
CA ILE A 364 -2.53 14.90 8.88
C ILE A 364 -1.97 13.73 8.05
N GLU A 365 -2.40 13.64 6.79
CA GLU A 365 -1.78 12.78 5.80
C GLU A 365 -0.69 13.59 5.07
N PHE A 366 0.47 13.00 4.87
CA PHE A 366 1.64 13.66 4.29
C PHE A 366 2.40 12.73 3.35
N GLU A 367 3.17 13.31 2.46
CA GLU A 367 4.11 12.63 1.57
C GLU A 367 5.50 13.15 1.84
N ASN A 368 6.48 12.28 1.83
CA ASN A 368 7.91 12.54 2.04
C ASN A 368 8.21 13.47 3.23
N LEU A 369 9.31 13.23 3.87
CA LEU A 369 9.89 14.09 4.88
C LEU A 369 10.78 15.15 4.26
#